data_b738733065f8b193d642aa49aa66fe5b
#
_entry.id   b738733065f8b193d642aa49aa66fe5b
#
_cell.length_a   1.000
_cell.length_b   1.000
_cell.length_c   1.000
_cell.angle_alpha   90.00
_cell.angle_beta   90.00
_cell.angle_gamma   90.00
#
_symmetry.space_group_name_H-M   'P 1'
#
loop_
_entity.id
_entity.type
_entity.pdbx_description
1 polymer ?
#
loop_
_entity_poly.entity_id
_entity_poly.type
_entity_poly.pdbx_seq_one_letter_code
_entity_poly.pdbx_strand_id
1 'polypeptide(L)'
;ALYAVTILMIVLEFVFYKPVLDVFFKKKTAGNVYGVRKAKGETKKRIILCAHTDSAYEWKYTYKTGRKGVAFNIYGAVASLLLGLGISIYAVVANGAFSDIVWLSEGLISKILAVVLYLTIIIYCFNFSFINYKNPVTGCIDNLSGVFISNAVAKYLNDNDIRFENTEVCVLLTGAEEAGLRGSMAFVHKHR
;
A
#
# COMPACT_ATOMS: atom_id res chain seq x y z
N ALA A 1 -2.63 21.98 10.30
CA ALA A 1 -3.26 21.68 8.96
C ALA A 1 -2.52 20.56 8.23
N LEU A 2 -1.20 20.65 8.00
CA LEU A 2 -0.44 19.68 7.19
C LEU A 2 -0.54 18.24 7.70
N TYR A 3 -0.36 18.00 9.01
CA TYR A 3 -0.48 16.64 9.58
C TYR A 3 -1.87 16.03 9.40
N ALA A 4 -2.94 16.82 9.56
CA ALA A 4 -4.30 16.35 9.34
C ALA A 4 -4.52 15.97 7.87
N VAL A 5 -4.02 16.76 6.93
CA VAL A 5 -4.08 16.46 5.49
C VAL A 5 -3.28 15.19 5.18
N THR A 6 -2.08 15.02 5.74
CA THR A 6 -1.27 13.82 5.55
C THR A 6 -1.97 12.57 6.06
N ILE A 7 -2.56 12.62 7.26
CA ILE A 7 -3.32 11.50 7.82
C ILE A 7 -4.54 11.20 6.96
N LEU A 8 -5.28 12.23 6.53
CA LEU A 8 -6.42 12.04 5.62
C LEU A 8 -6.00 11.36 4.32
N MET A 9 -4.89 11.78 3.70
CA MET A 9 -4.37 11.14 2.48
C MET A 9 -3.98 9.69 2.72
N ILE A 10 -3.31 9.38 3.83
CA ILE A 10 -2.98 7.99 4.20
C ILE A 10 -4.26 7.16 4.36
N VAL A 11 -5.27 7.67 5.05
CA VAL A 11 -6.54 6.96 5.23
C VAL A 11 -7.25 6.75 3.89
N LEU A 12 -7.29 7.74 3.02
CA LEU A 12 -7.91 7.61 1.70
C LEU A 12 -7.18 6.59 0.83
N GLU A 13 -5.85 6.65 0.74
CA GLU A 13 -5.06 5.79 -0.14
C GLU A 13 -4.91 4.34 0.39
N PHE A 14 -4.65 4.15 1.70
CA PHE A 14 -4.31 2.84 2.26
C PHE A 14 -5.45 2.13 2.97
N VAL A 15 -6.45 2.86 3.51
CA VAL A 15 -7.60 2.24 4.16
C VAL A 15 -8.77 2.11 3.21
N PHE A 16 -9.07 3.16 2.46
CA PHE A 16 -10.18 3.18 1.51
C PHE A 16 -9.77 2.85 0.07
N TYR A 17 -8.48 2.70 -0.21
CA TYR A 17 -7.91 2.43 -1.54
C TYR A 17 -8.41 3.41 -2.61
N LYS A 18 -8.65 4.68 -2.24
CA LYS A 18 -9.06 5.72 -3.17
C LYS A 18 -7.83 6.39 -3.78
N PRO A 19 -7.64 6.32 -5.11
CA PRO A 19 -6.45 6.82 -5.79
C PRO A 19 -6.44 8.35 -5.92
N VAL A 20 -6.42 9.06 -4.80
CA VAL A 20 -6.50 10.53 -4.76
C VAL A 20 -5.23 11.17 -5.31
N LEU A 21 -4.08 10.55 -5.03
CA LEU A 21 -2.77 11.05 -5.45
C LEU A 21 -2.43 10.72 -6.90
N ASP A 22 -3.15 9.83 -7.56
CA ASP A 22 -2.87 9.41 -8.94
C ASP A 22 -2.88 10.56 -9.96
N VAL A 23 -3.59 11.64 -9.65
CA VAL A 23 -3.66 12.84 -10.52
C VAL A 23 -2.30 13.52 -10.70
N PHE A 24 -1.38 13.34 -9.76
CA PHE A 24 -0.04 13.93 -9.78
C PHE A 24 0.99 13.06 -10.49
N PHE A 25 0.64 11.83 -10.86
CA PHE A 25 1.59 10.86 -11.42
C PHE A 25 1.27 10.51 -12.86
N LYS A 26 2.33 10.22 -13.64
CA LYS A 26 2.18 9.77 -15.02
C LYS A 26 1.50 8.39 -15.03
N LYS A 27 0.40 8.28 -15.77
CA LYS A 27 -0.31 7.01 -15.94
C LYS A 27 0.55 5.99 -16.68
N LYS A 28 0.52 4.75 -16.19
CA LYS A 28 1.11 3.56 -16.84
C LYS A 28 0.00 2.53 -17.03
N THR A 29 0.18 1.66 -18.03
CA THR A 29 -0.76 0.58 -18.32
C THR A 29 -0.28 -0.69 -17.63
N ALA A 30 -1.18 -1.37 -16.91
CA ALA A 30 -0.99 -2.71 -16.39
C ALA A 30 -2.15 -3.60 -16.85
N GLY A 31 -1.91 -4.91 -16.99
CA GLY A 31 -2.92 -5.87 -17.41
C GLY A 31 -3.29 -6.83 -16.30
N ASN A 32 -4.52 -7.34 -16.35
CA ASN A 32 -4.95 -8.49 -15.57
C ASN A 32 -5.15 -9.69 -16.51
N VAL A 33 -4.83 -10.89 -16.02
CA VAL A 33 -5.15 -12.16 -16.69
C VAL A 33 -6.26 -12.84 -15.90
N TYR A 34 -7.34 -13.21 -16.59
CA TYR A 34 -8.48 -13.85 -15.98
C TYR A 34 -8.87 -15.10 -16.77
N GLY A 35 -8.79 -16.25 -16.12
CA GLY A 35 -9.18 -17.55 -16.66
C GLY A 35 -10.33 -18.13 -15.86
N VAL A 36 -11.27 -18.80 -16.54
CA VAL A 36 -12.46 -19.41 -15.92
C VAL A 36 -12.59 -20.86 -16.33
N ARG A 37 -12.65 -21.77 -15.37
CA ARG A 37 -13.11 -23.14 -15.54
C ARG A 37 -14.55 -23.23 -15.09
N LYS A 38 -15.46 -23.34 -16.05
CA LYS A 38 -16.91 -23.35 -15.82
C LYS A 38 -17.35 -24.58 -15.03
N ALA A 39 -18.42 -24.46 -14.26
CA ALA A 39 -19.13 -25.56 -13.64
C ALA A 39 -19.67 -26.51 -14.70
N LYS A 40 -20.09 -27.75 -14.31
CA LYS A 40 -20.80 -28.69 -15.20
C LYS A 40 -22.21 -28.20 -15.49
N GLY A 41 -22.91 -27.76 -14.44
CA GLY A 41 -24.27 -27.24 -14.52
C GLY A 41 -24.33 -25.75 -14.35
N GLU A 42 -25.44 -25.25 -13.79
CA GLU A 42 -25.62 -23.83 -13.49
C GLU A 42 -24.63 -23.33 -12.41
N THR A 43 -23.95 -22.25 -12.69
CA THR A 43 -23.00 -21.68 -11.74
C THR A 43 -23.74 -20.99 -10.59
N LYS A 44 -23.65 -21.56 -9.39
CA LYS A 44 -24.18 -20.98 -8.14
C LYS A 44 -23.10 -20.38 -7.26
N LYS A 45 -21.84 -20.79 -7.44
CA LYS A 45 -20.69 -20.34 -6.67
C LYS A 45 -19.50 -20.08 -7.58
N ARG A 46 -18.66 -19.14 -7.17
CA ARG A 46 -17.40 -18.84 -7.83
C ARG A 46 -16.26 -18.83 -6.80
N ILE A 47 -15.19 -19.56 -7.08
CA ILE A 47 -13.93 -19.51 -6.33
C ILE A 47 -12.93 -18.77 -7.21
N ILE A 48 -12.32 -17.72 -6.70
CA ILE A 48 -11.29 -16.97 -7.41
C ILE A 48 -9.96 -17.18 -6.70
N LEU A 49 -9.01 -17.80 -7.37
CA LEU A 49 -7.61 -17.90 -6.97
C LEU A 49 -6.93 -16.65 -7.48
N CYS A 50 -6.54 -15.75 -6.56
CA CYS A 50 -6.00 -14.45 -6.90
C CYS A 50 -4.54 -14.34 -6.48
N ALA A 51 -3.72 -13.79 -7.37
CA ALA A 51 -2.34 -13.41 -7.11
C ALA A 51 -1.96 -12.19 -7.96
N HIS A 52 -0.87 -11.49 -7.64
CA HIS A 52 -0.37 -10.40 -8.48
C HIS A 52 0.95 -10.76 -9.17
N THR A 53 1.20 -10.10 -10.29
CA THR A 53 2.33 -10.41 -11.20
C THR A 53 3.44 -9.37 -11.15
N ASP A 54 3.18 -8.24 -10.53
CA ASP A 54 4.17 -7.18 -10.31
C ASP A 54 4.92 -7.37 -8.99
N SER A 55 6.03 -6.68 -8.84
CA SER A 55 6.88 -6.73 -7.65
C SER A 55 7.29 -5.32 -7.22
N ALA A 56 7.54 -5.16 -5.92
CA ALA A 56 8.00 -3.92 -5.32
C ALA A 56 9.39 -3.50 -5.84
N TYR A 57 9.72 -2.24 -5.63
CA TYR A 57 11.09 -1.77 -5.82
C TYR A 57 12.00 -2.23 -4.67
N GLU A 58 13.29 -2.46 -5.02
CA GLU A 58 14.30 -2.83 -4.03
C GLU A 58 14.43 -1.75 -2.95
N TRP A 59 14.19 -2.10 -1.70
CA TRP A 59 14.44 -1.23 -0.57
C TRP A 59 15.64 -1.72 0.24
N LYS A 60 16.80 -1.14 -0.04
CA LYS A 60 18.10 -1.53 0.57
C LYS A 60 18.11 -1.47 2.08
N TYR A 61 17.32 -0.58 2.67
CA TYR A 61 17.16 -0.49 4.13
C TYR A 61 16.60 -1.81 4.70
N THR A 62 15.55 -2.35 4.09
CA THR A 62 14.95 -3.64 4.51
C THR A 62 15.95 -4.79 4.44
N TYR A 63 16.76 -4.83 3.38
CA TYR A 63 17.81 -5.83 3.24
C TYR A 63 18.84 -5.78 4.39
N LYS A 64 19.23 -4.58 4.82
CA LYS A 64 20.24 -4.40 5.89
C LYS A 64 19.68 -4.63 7.30
N THR A 65 18.44 -4.23 7.55
CA THR A 65 17.86 -4.17 8.91
C THR A 65 16.81 -5.24 9.18
N GLY A 66 16.33 -5.93 8.13
CA GLY A 66 15.33 -6.97 8.20
C GLY A 66 13.97 -6.47 8.76
N ARG A 67 13.16 -7.40 9.23
CA ARG A 67 11.81 -7.12 9.75
C ARG A 67 11.77 -6.08 10.87
N LYS A 68 12.77 -6.09 11.76
CA LYS A 68 12.82 -5.12 12.88
C LYS A 68 12.98 -3.69 12.40
N GLY A 69 13.80 -3.47 11.37
CA GLY A 69 13.99 -2.14 10.78
C GLY A 69 12.72 -1.65 10.06
N VAL A 70 12.06 -2.53 9.32
CA VAL A 70 10.77 -2.19 8.68
C VAL A 70 9.72 -1.81 9.72
N ALA A 71 9.57 -2.62 10.78
CA ALA A 71 8.65 -2.34 11.87
C ALA A 71 8.97 -1.00 12.55
N PHE A 72 10.25 -0.73 12.83
CA PHE A 72 10.68 0.54 13.38
C PHE A 72 10.29 1.74 12.50
N ASN A 73 10.48 1.63 11.18
CA ASN A 73 10.08 2.69 10.27
C ASN A 73 8.57 2.91 10.24
N ILE A 74 7.77 1.83 10.13
CA ILE A 74 6.31 1.95 10.06
C ILE A 74 5.76 2.54 11.36
N TYR A 75 6.08 1.95 12.50
CA TYR A 75 5.59 2.43 13.79
C TYR A 75 6.12 3.81 14.14
N GLY A 76 7.39 4.08 13.83
CA GLY A 76 7.99 5.37 14.01
C GLY A 76 7.33 6.47 13.16
N ALA A 77 6.99 6.17 11.90
CA ALA A 77 6.26 7.10 11.04
C ALA A 77 4.87 7.42 11.60
N VAL A 78 4.11 6.38 11.99
CA VAL A 78 2.78 6.56 12.59
C VAL A 78 2.89 7.37 13.89
N ALA A 79 3.81 7.02 14.77
CA ALA A 79 4.02 7.74 16.02
C ALA A 79 4.39 9.22 15.79
N SER A 80 5.24 9.50 14.81
CA SER A 80 5.64 10.88 14.45
C SER A 80 4.47 11.69 13.91
N LEU A 81 3.60 11.08 13.08
CA LEU A 81 2.41 11.75 12.56
C LEU A 81 1.42 12.08 13.68
N LEU A 82 1.18 11.14 14.58
CA LEU A 82 0.27 11.35 15.72
C LEU A 82 0.82 12.40 16.69
N LEU A 83 2.13 12.34 16.99
CA LEU A 83 2.79 13.34 17.82
C LEU A 83 2.73 14.73 17.18
N GLY A 84 3.03 14.83 15.88
CA GLY A 84 2.97 16.09 15.14
C GLY A 84 1.55 16.67 15.10
N LEU A 85 0.54 15.82 14.95
CA LEU A 85 -0.86 16.25 15.04
C LEU A 85 -1.21 16.75 16.44
N GLY A 86 -0.83 16.02 17.49
CA GLY A 86 -1.06 16.40 18.89
C GLY A 86 -0.41 17.74 19.23
N ILE A 87 0.86 17.94 18.84
CA ILE A 87 1.57 19.20 19.03
C ILE A 87 0.88 20.34 18.28
N SER A 88 0.41 20.08 17.03
CA SER A 88 -0.29 21.09 16.24
C SER A 88 -1.61 21.50 16.88
N ILE A 89 -2.37 20.55 17.43
CA ILE A 89 -3.61 20.82 18.17
C ILE A 89 -3.31 21.63 19.43
N TYR A 90 -2.32 21.20 20.21
CA TYR A 90 -1.91 21.93 21.42
C TYR A 90 -1.55 23.39 21.10
N ALA A 91 -0.74 23.59 20.06
CA ALA A 91 -0.33 24.92 19.64
C ALA A 91 -1.52 25.83 19.26
N VAL A 92 -2.51 25.27 18.53
CA VAL A 92 -3.73 26.00 18.16
C VAL A 92 -4.59 26.34 19.38
N VAL A 93 -4.72 25.42 20.33
CA VAL A 93 -5.52 25.63 21.54
C VAL A 93 -4.85 26.65 22.48
N ALA A 94 -3.53 26.56 22.64
CA ALA A 94 -2.77 27.41 23.56
C ALA A 94 -2.59 28.86 23.06
N ASN A 95 -2.44 29.05 21.72
CA ASN A 95 -2.08 30.34 21.13
C ASN A 95 -3.19 30.93 20.24
N GLY A 96 -4.31 30.22 20.05
CA GLY A 96 -5.38 30.61 19.12
C GLY A 96 -5.10 30.15 17.68
N ALA A 97 -6.17 29.89 16.90
CA ALA A 97 -6.12 29.25 15.61
C ALA A 97 -5.39 30.06 14.51
N PHE A 98 -5.23 31.34 14.68
CA PHE A 98 -4.70 32.28 13.68
C PHE A 98 -3.63 33.24 14.24
N SER A 99 -3.12 32.99 15.45
CA SER A 99 -1.95 33.72 15.92
C SER A 99 -0.77 33.42 15.02
N ASP A 100 -0.03 34.45 14.65
CA ASP A 100 1.09 34.41 13.72
C ASP A 100 1.96 33.17 13.95
N ILE A 101 2.27 32.54 12.83
CA ILE A 101 3.06 31.32 12.66
C ILE A 101 3.78 30.87 13.93
N VAL A 102 3.27 29.84 14.54
CA VAL A 102 3.64 29.20 15.81
C VAL A 102 5.12 28.75 15.91
N TRP A 103 5.97 29.28 15.09
CA TRP A 103 7.39 28.98 15.05
C TRP A 103 8.14 29.45 16.26
N LEU A 104 7.58 30.39 17.02
CA LEU A 104 8.26 31.13 18.04
C LEU A 104 7.42 31.43 19.28
N SER A 105 6.61 30.45 19.74
CA SER A 105 6.27 30.56 21.15
C SER A 105 7.61 30.57 21.92
N GLU A 106 7.86 31.58 22.73
CA GLU A 106 9.15 31.81 23.37
C GLU A 106 9.57 30.72 24.37
N GLY A 107 8.69 29.73 24.59
CA GLY A 107 8.92 28.63 25.50
C GLY A 107 9.96 27.61 25.00
N LEU A 108 10.89 27.24 25.86
CA LEU A 108 11.92 26.22 25.59
C LEU A 108 11.29 24.89 25.09
N ILE A 109 10.17 24.48 25.67
CA ILE A 109 9.47 23.23 25.32
C ILE A 109 9.01 23.27 23.86
N SER A 110 8.41 24.35 23.41
CA SER A 110 7.94 24.49 22.02
C SER A 110 9.08 24.42 21.01
N LYS A 111 10.22 25.00 21.35
CA LYS A 111 11.45 24.95 20.53
C LYS A 111 11.97 23.50 20.43
N ILE A 112 12.05 22.79 21.55
CA ILE A 112 12.48 21.38 21.58
C ILE A 112 11.54 20.52 20.73
N LEU A 113 10.20 20.67 20.87
CA LEU A 113 9.22 19.91 20.12
C LEU A 113 9.32 20.20 18.61
N ALA A 114 9.54 21.44 18.22
CA ALA A 114 9.76 21.80 16.82
C ALA A 114 11.01 21.11 16.26
N VAL A 115 12.14 21.14 16.98
CA VAL A 115 13.37 20.46 16.57
C VAL A 115 13.16 18.96 16.41
N VAL A 116 12.46 18.30 17.35
CA VAL A 116 12.15 16.88 17.28
C VAL A 116 11.32 16.55 16.03
N LEU A 117 10.32 17.37 15.71
CA LEU A 117 9.49 17.18 14.50
C LEU A 117 10.31 17.34 13.21
N TYR A 118 11.19 18.34 13.14
CA TYR A 118 12.06 18.51 11.98
C TYR A 118 13.03 17.34 11.79
N LEU A 119 13.65 16.88 12.88
CA LEU A 119 14.55 15.73 12.82
C LEU A 119 13.82 14.47 12.35
N THR A 120 12.58 14.24 12.78
CA THR A 120 11.80 13.08 12.30
C THR A 120 11.52 13.17 10.81
N ILE A 121 11.14 14.31 10.27
CA ILE A 121 10.93 14.51 8.83
C ILE A 121 12.21 14.20 8.06
N ILE A 122 13.35 14.74 8.49
CA ILE A 122 14.66 14.49 7.85
C ILE A 122 14.99 13.00 7.85
N ILE A 123 14.79 12.30 8.98
CA ILE A 123 15.05 10.86 9.09
C ILE A 123 14.17 10.06 8.11
N TYR A 124 12.88 10.39 7.98
CA TYR A 124 12.00 9.69 7.04
C TYR A 124 12.31 9.99 5.58
N CYS A 125 12.62 11.24 5.23
CA CYS A 125 13.09 11.58 3.89
C CYS A 125 14.38 10.83 3.54
N PHE A 126 15.30 10.69 4.49
CA PHE A 126 16.53 9.92 4.30
C PHE A 126 16.23 8.43 4.05
N ASN A 127 15.29 7.82 4.77
CA ASN A 127 14.92 6.42 4.55
C ASN A 127 14.39 6.15 3.14
N PHE A 128 13.65 7.08 2.54
CA PHE A 128 13.19 6.94 1.15
C PHE A 128 14.33 6.96 0.14
N SER A 129 15.48 7.56 0.47
CA SER A 129 16.65 7.55 -0.41
C SER A 129 17.26 6.16 -0.61
N PHE A 130 16.93 5.19 0.25
CA PHE A 130 17.37 3.80 0.12
C PHE A 130 16.49 2.95 -0.83
N ILE A 131 15.40 3.51 -1.37
CA ILE A 131 14.59 2.84 -2.37
C ILE A 131 15.29 2.95 -3.73
N ASN A 132 15.51 1.82 -4.35
CA ASN A 132 16.08 1.75 -5.70
C ASN A 132 14.98 1.69 -6.75
N TYR A 133 14.49 2.82 -7.18
CA TYR A 133 13.41 2.93 -8.18
C TYR A 133 13.78 2.42 -9.59
N LYS A 134 15.01 1.97 -9.81
CA LYS A 134 15.45 1.41 -11.10
C LYS A 134 15.34 -0.12 -11.13
N ASN A 135 15.44 -0.76 -9.97
CA ASN A 135 15.46 -2.21 -9.88
C ASN A 135 14.27 -2.71 -9.05
N PRO A 136 13.35 -3.47 -9.65
CA PRO A 136 12.37 -4.23 -8.89
C PRO A 136 13.05 -5.42 -8.19
N VAL A 137 12.46 -5.89 -7.10
CA VAL A 137 12.85 -7.16 -6.48
C VAL A 137 12.34 -8.34 -7.33
N THR A 138 12.90 -9.53 -7.14
CA THR A 138 12.51 -10.73 -7.92
C THR A 138 11.07 -11.18 -7.63
N GLY A 139 10.46 -10.75 -6.51
CA GLY A 139 9.09 -11.07 -6.16
C GLY A 139 8.79 -12.55 -5.93
N CYS A 140 9.81 -13.38 -5.62
CA CYS A 140 9.66 -14.84 -5.53
C CYS A 140 8.58 -15.27 -4.53
N ILE A 141 8.55 -14.65 -3.36
CA ILE A 141 7.56 -14.93 -2.32
C ILE A 141 6.34 -14.03 -2.49
N ASP A 142 6.57 -12.77 -2.82
CA ASP A 142 5.55 -11.74 -3.01
C ASP A 142 5.61 -11.18 -4.44
N ASN A 143 4.81 -11.71 -5.41
CA ASN A 143 3.81 -12.76 -5.18
C ASN A 143 3.89 -13.84 -6.27
N LEU A 144 5.08 -14.13 -6.78
CA LEU A 144 5.28 -15.16 -7.81
C LEU A 144 4.87 -16.55 -7.29
N SER A 145 5.07 -16.83 -6.00
CA SER A 145 4.59 -18.06 -5.35
C SER A 145 3.07 -18.22 -5.48
N GLY A 146 2.30 -17.16 -5.24
CA GLY A 146 0.84 -17.15 -5.42
C GLY A 146 0.42 -17.38 -6.87
N VAL A 147 1.16 -16.77 -7.82
CA VAL A 147 0.96 -16.99 -9.26
C VAL A 147 1.16 -18.45 -9.63
N PHE A 148 2.24 -19.08 -9.18
CA PHE A 148 2.50 -20.49 -9.46
C PHE A 148 1.46 -21.42 -8.83
N ILE A 149 1.07 -21.18 -7.58
CA ILE A 149 0.06 -22.00 -6.90
C ILE A 149 -1.28 -21.89 -7.62
N SER A 150 -1.73 -20.68 -7.96
CA SER A 150 -2.99 -20.47 -8.66
C SER A 150 -3.02 -21.18 -10.02
N ASN A 151 -1.93 -21.07 -10.77
CA ASN A 151 -1.80 -21.75 -12.06
C ASN A 151 -1.67 -23.27 -11.93
N ALA A 152 -0.97 -23.78 -10.89
CA ALA A 152 -0.84 -25.21 -10.66
C ALA A 152 -2.19 -25.84 -10.32
N VAL A 153 -3.03 -25.18 -9.51
CA VAL A 153 -4.40 -25.64 -9.24
C VAL A 153 -5.25 -25.66 -10.51
N ALA A 154 -5.21 -24.57 -11.30
CA ALA A 154 -5.95 -24.50 -12.55
C ALA A 154 -5.50 -25.60 -13.53
N LYS A 155 -4.20 -25.82 -13.66
CA LYS A 155 -3.62 -26.86 -14.49
C LYS A 155 -4.07 -28.24 -14.02
N TYR A 156 -3.97 -28.54 -12.73
CA TYR A 156 -4.39 -29.81 -12.14
C TYR A 156 -5.86 -30.12 -12.42
N LEU A 157 -6.75 -29.15 -12.22
CA LEU A 157 -8.17 -29.28 -12.52
C LEU A 157 -8.42 -29.52 -14.01
N ASN A 158 -7.60 -28.89 -14.86
CA ASN A 158 -7.74 -29.05 -16.30
C ASN A 158 -7.23 -30.41 -16.79
N ASP A 159 -6.05 -30.82 -16.39
CA ASP A 159 -5.40 -32.07 -16.83
C ASP A 159 -6.20 -33.31 -16.40
N ASN A 160 -6.90 -33.24 -15.26
CA ASN A 160 -7.73 -34.32 -14.75
C ASN A 160 -9.22 -34.18 -15.12
N ASP A 161 -9.57 -33.21 -15.94
CA ASP A 161 -10.96 -32.86 -16.32
C ASP A 161 -11.90 -32.70 -15.11
N ILE A 162 -11.39 -32.19 -13.99
CA ILE A 162 -12.17 -31.96 -12.78
C ILE A 162 -13.02 -30.71 -12.96
N ARG A 163 -14.34 -30.87 -12.88
CA ARG A 163 -15.33 -29.79 -12.83
C ARG A 163 -16.28 -30.03 -11.68
N PHE A 164 -16.60 -28.97 -10.95
CA PHE A 164 -17.60 -29.03 -9.90
C PHE A 164 -19.00 -28.82 -10.50
N GLU A 165 -20.03 -29.37 -9.83
CA GLU A 165 -21.38 -29.36 -10.34
C GLU A 165 -21.92 -27.92 -10.50
N ASN A 166 -21.84 -27.10 -9.45
CA ASN A 166 -22.41 -25.76 -9.41
C ASN A 166 -21.38 -24.67 -9.03
N THR A 167 -20.08 -24.98 -9.11
CA THR A 167 -19.01 -24.04 -8.74
C THR A 167 -18.04 -23.89 -9.90
N GLU A 168 -17.84 -22.67 -10.35
CA GLU A 168 -16.76 -22.36 -11.28
C GLU A 168 -15.49 -21.96 -10.50
N VAL A 169 -14.33 -22.31 -11.05
CA VAL A 169 -13.02 -21.95 -10.50
C VAL A 169 -12.36 -20.98 -11.46
N CYS A 170 -11.94 -19.85 -10.93
CA CYS A 170 -11.31 -18.80 -11.70
C CYS A 170 -9.88 -18.58 -11.20
N VAL A 171 -8.99 -18.20 -12.10
CA VAL A 171 -7.67 -17.65 -11.76
C VAL A 171 -7.68 -16.19 -12.18
N LEU A 172 -7.30 -15.31 -11.25
CA LEU A 172 -7.14 -13.89 -11.50
C LEU A 172 -5.72 -13.48 -11.13
N LEU A 173 -4.93 -13.15 -12.15
CA LEU A 173 -3.58 -12.61 -11.96
C LEU A 173 -3.65 -11.12 -12.23
N THR A 174 -3.45 -10.31 -11.18
CA THR A 174 -3.55 -8.85 -11.26
C THR A 174 -2.18 -8.21 -11.45
N GLY A 175 -2.14 -7.12 -12.20
CA GLY A 175 -1.00 -6.24 -12.26
C GLY A 175 -1.22 -4.98 -11.42
N ALA A 176 -0.14 -4.25 -11.13
CA ALA A 176 -0.16 -3.01 -10.35
C ALA A 176 -0.80 -3.16 -8.96
N GLU A 177 -0.52 -4.26 -8.28
CA GLU A 177 -0.89 -4.47 -6.89
C GLU A 177 -0.03 -3.59 -5.99
N GLU A 178 1.27 -3.61 -6.19
CA GLU A 178 2.28 -2.82 -5.48
C GLU A 178 2.09 -1.29 -5.64
N ALA A 179 1.29 -0.89 -6.60
CA ALA A 179 0.84 0.49 -6.76
C ALA A 179 -0.47 0.82 -6.02
N GLY A 180 -0.90 -0.04 -5.08
CA GLY A 180 -2.10 0.12 -4.26
C GLY A 180 -3.32 -0.55 -4.87
N LEU A 181 -3.25 -1.83 -5.17
CA LEU A 181 -4.34 -2.72 -5.62
C LEU A 181 -5.04 -2.28 -6.92
N ARG A 182 -4.36 -1.50 -7.79
CA ARG A 182 -5.00 -0.89 -8.98
C ARG A 182 -5.60 -1.92 -9.93
N GLY A 183 -4.92 -3.08 -10.13
CA GLY A 183 -5.41 -4.14 -11.00
C GLY A 183 -6.68 -4.80 -10.48
N SER A 184 -6.71 -5.16 -9.21
CA SER A 184 -7.91 -5.76 -8.58
C SER A 184 -9.08 -4.80 -8.53
N MET A 185 -8.84 -3.52 -8.27
CA MET A 185 -9.88 -2.48 -8.34
C MET A 185 -10.48 -2.37 -9.75
N ALA A 186 -9.64 -2.31 -10.78
CA ALA A 186 -10.10 -2.28 -12.17
C ALA A 186 -10.90 -3.53 -12.54
N PHE A 187 -10.48 -4.72 -12.06
CA PHE A 187 -11.22 -5.96 -12.27
C PHE A 187 -12.61 -5.91 -11.64
N VAL A 188 -12.71 -5.49 -10.37
CA VAL A 188 -13.99 -5.38 -9.68
C VAL A 188 -14.92 -4.38 -10.37
N HIS A 189 -14.41 -3.22 -10.80
CA HIS A 189 -15.23 -2.24 -11.52
C HIS A 189 -15.79 -2.77 -12.84
N LYS A 190 -15.02 -3.61 -13.53
CA LYS A 190 -15.44 -4.19 -14.82
C LYS A 190 -16.44 -5.34 -14.68
N HIS A 191 -16.44 -6.05 -13.55
CA HIS A 191 -17.19 -7.28 -13.33
C HIS A 191 -18.26 -7.20 -12.23
N ARG A 192 -18.63 -5.98 -11.85
CA ARG A 192 -19.76 -5.69 -10.96
C ARG A 192 -21.11 -5.89 -11.67
#